data_d99f2715a40420f082fc04eaa5610bbb
#
_entry.id   d99f2715a40420f082fc04eaa5610bbb
#
_cell.length_a   1.000
_cell.length_b   1.000
_cell.length_c   1.000
_cell.angle_alpha   90.00
_cell.angle_beta   90.00
_cell.angle_gamma   90.00
#
_symmetry.space_group_name_H-M   'P 1'
#
loop_
_entity.id
_entity.type
_entity.pdbx_description
1 polymer ?
#
loop_
_entity_poly.entity_id
_entity_poly.type
_entity_poly.pdbx_seq_one_letter_code
_entity_poly.pdbx_strand_id
1 'polypeptide(L)'
;CGGGVRYAEAHKVFRAFAEKFGIAFGETQAGKSAIEWTHPLSLGGLGITGTECANAFAHDCDVVIGVGTRYTDFTTASKWLYDTSAKFVNINPSEFQCLKMDAYPVVADANEALTAISAEIDALGGYHTSDEYAAEVKRLQDAWWADVDRMDHTEYVDAESYVPEIQDANRRAVEHYIESIGSKLTQTAALGYINHNIAPDSIVVGAAGSLPGDLQALWRASVPNTY
;
A
#
# COMPACT_ATOMS: atom_id res chain seq x y z
N CYS A 1 -4.15 -5.42 -4.21
CA CYS A 1 -5.30 -4.65 -4.70
C CYS A 1 -4.83 -3.58 -5.68
N GLY A 2 -5.24 -3.71 -6.96
CA GLY A 2 -4.97 -2.70 -8.00
C GLY A 2 -6.21 -1.87 -8.34
N GLY A 3 -6.04 -0.88 -9.25
CA GLY A 3 -7.15 -0.04 -9.72
C GLY A 3 -8.30 -0.82 -10.37
N GLY A 4 -8.02 -2.01 -10.91
CA GLY A 4 -9.05 -2.88 -11.48
C GLY A 4 -10.12 -3.32 -10.50
N VAL A 5 -9.82 -3.40 -9.20
CA VAL A 5 -10.82 -3.69 -8.15
C VAL A 5 -11.87 -2.57 -8.08
N ARG A 6 -11.44 -1.32 -8.24
CA ARG A 6 -12.34 -0.16 -8.26
C ARG A 6 -13.16 -0.12 -9.55
N TYR A 7 -12.53 -0.33 -10.71
CA TYR A 7 -13.22 -0.33 -12.01
C TYR A 7 -14.24 -1.45 -12.16
N ALA A 8 -13.98 -2.61 -11.55
CA ALA A 8 -14.90 -3.75 -11.51
C ALA A 8 -15.98 -3.61 -10.40
N GLU A 9 -15.96 -2.51 -9.64
CA GLU A 9 -16.80 -2.34 -8.43
C GLU A 9 -16.68 -3.53 -7.45
N ALA A 10 -15.53 -4.20 -7.47
CA ALA A 10 -15.27 -5.46 -6.75
C ALA A 10 -14.83 -5.27 -5.29
N HIS A 11 -14.85 -4.06 -4.74
CA HIS A 11 -14.37 -3.76 -3.39
C HIS A 11 -15.04 -4.60 -2.30
N LYS A 12 -16.36 -4.88 -2.43
CA LYS A 12 -17.09 -5.72 -1.45
C LYS A 12 -16.68 -7.19 -1.54
N VAL A 13 -16.52 -7.72 -2.75
CA VAL A 13 -16.12 -9.11 -2.98
C VAL A 13 -14.67 -9.30 -2.60
N PHE A 14 -13.79 -8.33 -2.92
CA PHE A 14 -12.39 -8.33 -2.50
C PHE A 14 -12.25 -8.35 -0.98
N ARG A 15 -12.99 -7.48 -0.28
CA ARG A 15 -13.06 -7.47 1.20
C ARG A 15 -13.49 -8.84 1.74
N ALA A 16 -14.62 -9.34 1.26
CA ALA A 16 -15.16 -10.62 1.72
C ALA A 16 -14.23 -11.80 1.47
N PHE A 17 -13.48 -11.77 0.35
CA PHE A 17 -12.44 -12.75 0.04
C PHE A 17 -11.29 -12.67 1.04
N ALA A 18 -10.74 -11.47 1.27
CA ALA A 18 -9.66 -11.25 2.22
C ALA A 18 -10.04 -11.68 3.64
N GLU A 19 -11.22 -11.26 4.11
CA GLU A 19 -11.74 -11.59 5.44
C GLU A 19 -11.99 -13.09 5.62
N LYS A 20 -12.61 -13.73 4.62
CA LYS A 20 -12.96 -15.15 4.68
C LYS A 20 -11.75 -16.05 4.81
N PHE A 21 -10.68 -15.72 4.12
CA PHE A 21 -9.46 -16.53 4.11
C PHE A 21 -8.36 -15.99 5.03
N GLY A 22 -8.58 -14.85 5.68
CA GLY A 22 -7.60 -14.20 6.55
C GLY A 22 -6.40 -13.62 5.78
N ILE A 23 -6.53 -13.32 4.48
CA ILE A 23 -5.43 -12.90 3.62
C ILE A 23 -5.23 -11.38 3.70
N ALA A 24 -4.05 -10.97 4.15
CA ALA A 24 -3.67 -9.55 4.15
C ALA A 24 -3.48 -9.02 2.71
N PHE A 25 -3.68 -7.73 2.54
CA PHE A 25 -3.55 -7.11 1.23
C PHE A 25 -2.80 -5.78 1.28
N GLY A 26 -2.01 -5.56 0.23
CA GLY A 26 -1.42 -4.25 -0.07
C GLY A 26 -2.12 -3.60 -1.26
N GLU A 27 -1.97 -2.30 -1.38
CA GLU A 27 -2.62 -1.47 -2.41
C GLU A 27 -1.57 -0.89 -3.38
N THR A 28 -1.89 -0.91 -4.67
CA THR A 28 -1.15 -0.06 -5.62
C THR A 28 -1.61 1.39 -5.48
N GLN A 29 -0.87 2.34 -6.05
CA GLN A 29 -1.30 3.74 -6.11
C GLN A 29 -2.74 3.89 -6.63
N ALA A 30 -3.11 3.17 -7.70
CA ALA A 30 -4.45 3.22 -8.27
C ALA A 30 -5.49 2.38 -7.50
N GLY A 31 -5.05 1.46 -6.65
CA GLY A 31 -5.91 0.63 -5.80
C GLY A 31 -6.18 1.22 -4.43
N LYS A 32 -5.41 2.25 -4.03
CA LYS A 32 -5.55 2.89 -2.74
C LYS A 32 -6.97 3.40 -2.52
N SER A 33 -7.46 3.25 -1.32
CA SER A 33 -8.85 3.50 -0.90
C SER A 33 -9.93 2.62 -1.55
N ALA A 34 -9.60 1.50 -2.19
CA ALA A 34 -10.61 0.50 -2.52
C ALA A 34 -11.26 -0.08 -1.24
N ILE A 35 -10.44 -0.22 -0.20
CA ILE A 35 -10.85 -0.59 1.17
C ILE A 35 -10.31 0.50 2.11
N GLU A 36 -10.98 0.78 3.22
CA GLU A 36 -10.53 1.76 4.21
C GLU A 36 -9.21 1.33 4.89
N TRP A 37 -8.38 2.31 5.25
CA TRP A 37 -7.07 2.09 5.87
C TRP A 37 -7.13 1.34 7.22
N THR A 38 -8.27 1.46 7.93
CA THR A 38 -8.48 0.81 9.24
C THR A 38 -8.77 -0.68 9.16
N HIS A 39 -8.89 -1.23 7.96
CA HIS A 39 -9.19 -2.65 7.81
C HIS A 39 -8.06 -3.51 8.39
N PRO A 40 -8.36 -4.52 9.25
CA PRO A 40 -7.34 -5.28 9.98
C PRO A 40 -6.39 -6.10 9.10
N LEU A 41 -6.71 -6.29 7.83
CA LEU A 41 -5.86 -6.98 6.84
C LEU A 41 -5.19 -6.03 5.85
N SER A 42 -5.39 -4.71 5.98
CA SER A 42 -4.78 -3.72 5.09
C SER A 42 -3.35 -3.39 5.53
N LEU A 43 -2.38 -3.62 4.65
CA LEU A 43 -0.98 -3.29 4.87
C LEU A 43 -0.60 -1.92 4.27
N GLY A 44 -1.53 -1.29 3.55
CA GLY A 44 -1.30 -0.01 2.87
C GLY A 44 -0.63 -0.16 1.50
N GLY A 45 0.07 0.88 1.07
CA GLY A 45 0.67 0.95 -0.26
C GLY A 45 1.82 -0.02 -0.50
N LEU A 46 1.90 -0.58 -1.73
CA LEU A 46 2.99 -1.45 -2.20
C LEU A 46 3.91 -0.73 -3.18
N GLY A 47 5.19 -1.10 -3.17
CA GLY A 47 6.20 -0.68 -4.13
C GLY A 47 7.11 0.43 -3.63
N ILE A 48 7.74 1.18 -4.55
CA ILE A 48 8.77 2.19 -4.23
C ILE A 48 8.27 3.24 -3.24
N THR A 49 7.01 3.63 -3.37
CA THR A 49 6.36 4.63 -2.50
C THR A 49 5.35 3.97 -1.54
N GLY A 50 5.51 2.68 -1.30
CA GLY A 50 4.66 1.92 -0.41
C GLY A 50 5.02 2.09 1.07
N THR A 51 4.24 1.43 1.92
CA THR A 51 4.49 1.35 3.35
C THR A 51 5.59 0.33 3.65
N GLU A 52 6.34 0.53 4.71
CA GLU A 52 7.33 -0.45 5.14
C GLU A 52 6.67 -1.80 5.47
N CYS A 53 5.51 -1.78 6.14
CA CYS A 53 4.81 -3.00 6.50
C CYS A 53 4.32 -3.80 5.27
N ALA A 54 3.77 -3.14 4.25
CA ALA A 54 3.34 -3.84 3.04
C ALA A 54 4.52 -4.40 2.26
N ASN A 55 5.61 -3.65 2.17
CA ASN A 55 6.81 -4.08 1.44
C ASN A 55 7.53 -5.22 2.14
N ALA A 56 7.72 -5.16 3.46
CA ALA A 56 8.33 -6.23 4.24
C ALA A 56 7.50 -7.52 4.14
N PHE A 57 6.18 -7.41 4.29
CA PHE A 57 5.30 -8.56 4.18
C PHE A 57 5.29 -9.18 2.77
N ALA A 58 5.28 -8.32 1.73
CA ALA A 58 5.30 -8.76 0.34
C ALA A 58 6.61 -9.45 -0.04
N HIS A 59 7.74 -9.02 0.54
CA HIS A 59 9.04 -9.65 0.32
C HIS A 59 9.05 -11.11 0.76
N ASP A 60 8.44 -11.41 1.90
CA ASP A 60 8.49 -12.72 2.53
C ASP A 60 7.33 -13.65 2.13
N CYS A 61 6.40 -13.20 1.29
CA CYS A 61 5.27 -14.02 0.90
C CYS A 61 5.64 -15.05 -0.18
N ASP A 62 5.07 -16.25 -0.06
CA ASP A 62 5.24 -17.36 -1.01
C ASP A 62 4.22 -17.34 -2.17
N VAL A 63 3.05 -16.71 -1.95
CA VAL A 63 2.00 -16.55 -2.97
C VAL A 63 1.50 -15.11 -3.01
N VAL A 64 1.44 -14.54 -4.21
CA VAL A 64 0.90 -13.21 -4.49
C VAL A 64 -0.31 -13.32 -5.40
N ILE A 65 -1.46 -12.88 -4.93
CA ILE A 65 -2.68 -12.79 -5.75
C ILE A 65 -2.85 -11.33 -6.20
N GLY A 66 -2.51 -11.04 -7.45
CA GLY A 66 -2.71 -9.72 -8.04
C GLY A 66 -4.11 -9.55 -8.58
N VAL A 67 -4.86 -8.59 -8.04
CA VAL A 67 -6.23 -8.32 -8.48
C VAL A 67 -6.30 -6.96 -9.13
N GLY A 68 -6.50 -6.93 -10.45
CA GLY A 68 -6.63 -5.70 -11.22
C GLY A 68 -5.39 -4.79 -11.21
N THR A 69 -4.20 -5.36 -11.02
CA THR A 69 -2.92 -4.63 -11.05
C THR A 69 -2.20 -4.79 -12.39
N ARG A 70 -1.32 -3.84 -12.70
CA ARG A 70 -0.50 -3.85 -13.93
C ARG A 70 0.96 -4.23 -13.69
N TYR A 71 1.36 -4.46 -12.44
CA TYR A 71 2.75 -4.76 -12.07
C TYR A 71 3.76 -3.83 -12.77
N THR A 72 3.61 -2.52 -12.53
CA THR A 72 4.54 -1.50 -12.99
C THR A 72 5.83 -1.53 -12.15
N ASP A 73 6.89 -0.91 -12.64
CA ASP A 73 8.15 -0.79 -11.90
C ASP A 73 7.96 -0.15 -10.53
N PHE A 74 7.12 0.88 -10.43
CA PHE A 74 6.79 1.50 -9.15
C PHE A 74 6.11 0.53 -8.17
N THR A 75 5.14 -0.25 -8.63
CA THR A 75 4.38 -1.18 -7.77
C THR A 75 5.22 -2.38 -7.32
N THR A 76 6.20 -2.77 -8.13
CA THR A 76 7.02 -3.96 -7.87
C THR A 76 8.43 -3.63 -7.41
N ALA A 77 8.76 -2.34 -7.22
CA ALA A 77 10.14 -1.89 -7.02
C ALA A 77 11.08 -2.49 -8.08
N SER A 78 10.71 -2.39 -9.35
CA SER A 78 11.41 -3.01 -10.49
C SER A 78 11.61 -4.52 -10.33
N LYS A 79 10.62 -5.21 -9.77
CA LYS A 79 10.57 -6.64 -9.42
C LYS A 79 11.43 -7.07 -8.22
N TRP A 80 12.07 -6.13 -7.52
CA TRP A 80 12.87 -6.43 -6.33
C TRP A 80 12.02 -6.61 -5.05
N LEU A 81 10.74 -6.24 -5.11
CA LEU A 81 9.85 -6.28 -3.95
C LEU A 81 9.61 -7.71 -3.44
N TYR A 82 9.55 -8.68 -4.33
CA TYR A 82 9.16 -10.05 -4.00
C TYR A 82 10.34 -11.00 -4.06
N ASP A 83 10.35 -12.01 -3.21
CA ASP A 83 11.32 -13.11 -3.35
C ASP A 83 11.14 -13.82 -4.70
N THR A 84 12.23 -14.29 -5.27
CA THR A 84 12.25 -14.95 -6.58
C THR A 84 11.50 -16.29 -6.60
N SER A 85 11.24 -16.88 -5.44
CA SER A 85 10.49 -18.12 -5.29
C SER A 85 8.97 -17.90 -5.20
N ALA A 86 8.53 -16.67 -4.98
CA ALA A 86 7.11 -16.32 -4.86
C ALA A 86 6.32 -16.73 -6.12
N LYS A 87 5.14 -17.29 -5.91
CA LYS A 87 4.22 -17.68 -6.98
C LYS A 87 3.17 -16.60 -7.16
N PHE A 88 2.88 -16.28 -8.42
CA PHE A 88 1.91 -15.24 -8.74
C PHE A 88 0.66 -15.83 -9.38
N VAL A 89 -0.50 -15.32 -8.96
CA VAL A 89 -1.80 -15.50 -9.62
C VAL A 89 -2.31 -14.12 -9.99
N ASN A 90 -2.54 -13.85 -11.28
CA ASN A 90 -2.97 -12.53 -11.74
C ASN A 90 -4.38 -12.56 -12.29
N ILE A 91 -5.26 -11.82 -11.65
CA ILE A 91 -6.65 -11.60 -12.06
C ILE A 91 -6.75 -10.25 -12.76
N ASN A 92 -7.00 -10.24 -14.05
CA ASN A 92 -7.11 -9.02 -14.85
C ASN A 92 -7.90 -9.28 -16.13
N PRO A 93 -8.77 -8.37 -16.62
CA PRO A 93 -9.43 -8.54 -17.91
C PRO A 93 -8.46 -8.44 -19.11
N SER A 94 -7.24 -7.90 -18.90
CA SER A 94 -6.20 -7.85 -19.93
C SER A 94 -5.26 -9.04 -19.81
N GLU A 95 -5.27 -9.92 -20.81
CA GLU A 95 -4.36 -11.07 -20.90
C GLU A 95 -2.89 -10.65 -20.80
N PHE A 96 -2.51 -9.55 -21.44
CA PHE A 96 -1.15 -9.00 -21.35
C PHE A 96 -0.72 -8.71 -19.91
N GLN A 97 -1.63 -8.19 -19.08
CA GLN A 97 -1.31 -7.91 -17.68
C GLN A 97 -1.27 -9.20 -16.85
N CYS A 98 -2.10 -10.19 -17.19
CA CYS A 98 -2.12 -11.48 -16.50
C CYS A 98 -0.82 -12.25 -16.64
N LEU A 99 -0.13 -12.14 -17.78
CA LEU A 99 1.11 -12.88 -18.08
C LEU A 99 2.36 -12.27 -17.44
N LYS A 100 2.26 -11.12 -16.78
CA LYS A 100 3.39 -10.53 -16.08
C LYS A 100 3.77 -11.32 -14.83
N MET A 101 5.02 -11.21 -14.41
CA MET A 101 5.56 -11.87 -13.21
C MET A 101 5.56 -13.41 -13.30
N ASP A 102 5.57 -13.96 -14.52
CA ASP A 102 5.46 -15.42 -14.75
C ASP A 102 4.27 -16.06 -14.01
N ALA A 103 3.19 -15.30 -13.93
CA ALA A 103 2.03 -15.65 -13.12
C ALA A 103 1.12 -16.69 -13.78
N TYR A 104 0.33 -17.38 -12.96
CA TYR A 104 -0.86 -18.11 -13.42
C TYR A 104 -1.92 -17.08 -13.83
N PRO A 105 -2.27 -16.98 -15.13
CA PRO A 105 -3.18 -15.97 -15.63
C PRO A 105 -4.63 -16.34 -15.36
N VAL A 106 -5.40 -15.40 -14.82
CA VAL A 106 -6.85 -15.47 -14.71
C VAL A 106 -7.44 -14.28 -15.47
N VAL A 107 -7.75 -14.50 -16.75
CA VAL A 107 -8.28 -13.45 -17.64
C VAL A 107 -9.78 -13.31 -17.38
N ALA A 108 -10.14 -12.46 -16.44
CA ALA A 108 -11.53 -12.30 -16.00
C ALA A 108 -11.73 -10.94 -15.30
N ASP A 109 -12.99 -10.56 -15.13
CA ASP A 109 -13.40 -9.50 -14.22
C ASP A 109 -13.06 -9.87 -12.76
N ALA A 110 -12.66 -8.89 -11.95
CA ALA A 110 -12.23 -9.13 -10.57
C ALA A 110 -13.36 -9.67 -9.68
N ASN A 111 -14.59 -9.18 -9.87
CA ASN A 111 -15.76 -9.60 -9.10
C ASN A 111 -16.09 -11.08 -9.38
N GLU A 112 -16.20 -11.42 -10.66
CA GLU A 112 -16.49 -12.78 -11.10
C GLU A 112 -15.40 -13.78 -10.69
N ALA A 113 -14.13 -13.42 -10.90
CA ALA A 113 -13.01 -14.29 -10.56
C ALA A 113 -12.91 -14.57 -9.06
N LEU A 114 -12.96 -13.54 -8.21
CA LEU A 114 -12.89 -13.71 -6.76
C LEU A 114 -14.07 -14.52 -6.21
N THR A 115 -15.27 -14.33 -6.78
CA THR A 115 -16.46 -15.12 -6.43
C THR A 115 -16.24 -16.59 -6.77
N ALA A 116 -15.79 -16.90 -7.99
CA ALA A 116 -15.56 -18.26 -8.43
C ALA A 116 -14.43 -18.95 -7.65
N ILE A 117 -13.31 -18.26 -7.46
CA ILE A 117 -12.16 -18.78 -6.68
C ILE A 117 -12.57 -19.06 -5.23
N SER A 118 -13.36 -18.16 -4.61
CA SER A 118 -13.87 -18.39 -3.25
C SER A 118 -14.73 -19.63 -3.15
N ALA A 119 -15.61 -19.86 -4.12
CA ALA A 119 -16.46 -21.05 -4.16
C ALA A 119 -15.65 -22.35 -4.37
N GLU A 120 -14.62 -22.30 -5.22
CA GLU A 120 -13.77 -23.46 -5.48
C GLU A 120 -12.92 -23.81 -4.27
N ILE A 121 -12.36 -22.82 -3.55
CA ILE A 121 -11.63 -23.06 -2.29
C ILE A 121 -12.53 -23.75 -1.26
N ASP A 122 -13.80 -23.34 -1.15
CA ASP A 122 -14.76 -24.00 -0.26
C ASP A 122 -15.01 -25.47 -0.68
N ALA A 123 -15.17 -25.71 -1.98
CA ALA A 123 -15.39 -27.07 -2.51
C ALA A 123 -14.18 -27.99 -2.27
N LEU A 124 -12.97 -27.42 -2.22
CA LEU A 124 -11.74 -28.13 -1.90
C LEU A 124 -11.48 -28.36 -0.40
N GLY A 125 -12.41 -27.94 0.46
CA GLY A 125 -12.32 -28.14 1.92
C GLY A 125 -12.02 -26.88 2.72
N GLY A 126 -11.98 -25.72 2.05
CA GLY A 126 -11.73 -24.42 2.66
C GLY A 126 -10.24 -24.14 2.90
N TYR A 127 -9.94 -22.91 3.24
CA TYR A 127 -8.62 -22.42 3.60
C TYR A 127 -8.77 -21.26 4.59
N HIS A 128 -7.82 -21.10 5.47
CA HIS A 128 -7.63 -19.89 6.26
C HIS A 128 -6.15 -19.79 6.65
N THR A 129 -5.63 -18.57 6.71
CA THR A 129 -4.27 -18.31 7.19
C THR A 129 -4.13 -18.69 8.67
N SER A 130 -2.90 -18.93 9.11
CA SER A 130 -2.63 -19.29 10.51
C SER A 130 -2.70 -18.10 11.48
N ASP A 131 -2.74 -18.42 12.77
CA ASP A 131 -2.69 -17.39 13.82
C ASP A 131 -1.34 -16.64 13.82
N GLU A 132 -0.25 -17.32 13.46
CA GLU A 132 1.09 -16.71 13.33
C GLU A 132 1.11 -15.70 12.17
N TYR A 133 0.46 -16.03 11.05
CA TYR A 133 0.30 -15.10 9.92
C TYR A 133 -0.46 -13.83 10.37
N ALA A 134 -1.58 -14.01 11.06
CA ALA A 134 -2.38 -12.89 11.55
C ALA A 134 -1.61 -12.03 12.57
N ALA A 135 -0.83 -12.65 13.46
CA ALA A 135 0.01 -11.96 14.43
C ALA A 135 1.11 -11.14 13.74
N GLU A 136 1.74 -11.66 12.69
CA GLU A 136 2.76 -10.93 11.93
C GLU A 136 2.16 -9.74 11.17
N VAL A 137 1.00 -9.91 10.52
CA VAL A 137 0.25 -8.80 9.89
C VAL A 137 0.01 -7.68 10.90
N LYS A 138 -0.52 -8.02 12.06
CA LYS A 138 -0.79 -7.03 13.11
C LYS A 138 0.47 -6.35 13.61
N ARG A 139 1.55 -7.10 13.85
CA ARG A 139 2.83 -6.55 14.31
C ARG A 139 3.38 -5.51 13.34
N LEU A 140 3.36 -5.81 12.03
CA LEU A 140 3.83 -4.91 11.00
C LEU A 140 2.96 -3.66 10.87
N GLN A 141 1.64 -3.82 10.93
CA GLN A 141 0.70 -2.70 10.92
C GLN A 141 0.91 -1.76 12.12
N ASP A 142 0.97 -2.31 13.33
CA ASP A 142 1.14 -1.53 14.56
C ASP A 142 2.45 -0.71 14.52
N ALA A 143 3.55 -1.33 14.05
CA ALA A 143 4.84 -0.67 13.91
C ALA A 143 4.76 0.48 12.87
N TRP A 144 4.15 0.23 11.72
CA TRP A 144 4.01 1.24 10.67
C TRP A 144 3.15 2.42 11.10
N TRP A 145 1.99 2.17 11.72
CA TRP A 145 1.11 3.27 12.13
C TRP A 145 1.69 4.08 13.29
N ALA A 146 2.46 3.46 14.18
CA ALA A 146 3.23 4.20 15.18
C ALA A 146 4.29 5.11 14.53
N ASP A 147 4.93 4.66 13.44
CA ASP A 147 5.88 5.48 12.70
C ASP A 147 5.20 6.61 11.92
N VAL A 148 4.02 6.37 11.33
CA VAL A 148 3.21 7.43 10.71
C VAL A 148 2.80 8.49 11.74
N ASP A 149 2.35 8.08 12.93
CA ASP A 149 2.02 9.03 14.01
C ASP A 149 3.22 9.87 14.43
N ARG A 150 4.42 9.28 14.42
CA ARG A 150 5.68 10.04 14.64
C ARG A 150 5.96 11.01 13.50
N MET A 151 5.79 10.60 12.25
CA MET A 151 6.02 11.44 11.06
C MET A 151 5.04 12.62 10.97
N ASP A 152 3.80 12.44 11.38
CA ASP A 152 2.78 13.49 11.43
C ASP A 152 3.19 14.67 12.34
N HIS A 153 4.13 14.44 13.27
CA HIS A 153 4.62 15.44 14.22
C HIS A 153 6.11 15.78 14.01
N THR A 154 6.74 15.29 12.94
CA THR A 154 8.15 15.54 12.67
C THR A 154 8.38 16.94 12.12
N GLU A 155 9.32 17.65 12.71
CA GLU A 155 9.83 18.94 12.22
C GLU A 155 11.24 18.77 11.65
N TYR A 156 11.67 19.71 10.82
CA TYR A 156 13.09 19.86 10.51
C TYR A 156 13.80 20.33 11.78
N VAL A 157 14.57 19.43 12.38
CA VAL A 157 15.32 19.69 13.61
C VAL A 157 16.73 20.12 13.31
N ASP A 158 17.36 20.81 14.28
CA ASP A 158 18.77 21.14 14.21
C ASP A 158 19.62 19.87 14.17
N ALA A 159 20.69 20.02 13.56
CA ALA A 159 21.65 19.09 13.03
C ALA A 159 22.08 17.88 13.87
N GLU A 160 21.87 17.82 15.16
CA GLU A 160 22.39 16.74 16.02
C GLU A 160 21.64 15.40 15.82
N SER A 161 20.36 15.45 15.42
CA SER A 161 19.53 14.26 15.14
C SER A 161 19.48 13.88 13.67
N TYR A 162 19.92 14.76 12.77
CA TYR A 162 19.95 14.53 11.33
C TYR A 162 21.34 14.09 10.89
N VAL A 163 21.49 12.84 10.52
CA VAL A 163 22.76 12.25 10.03
C VAL A 163 22.62 11.92 8.54
N PRO A 164 22.79 12.88 7.63
CA PRO A 164 22.70 12.63 6.20
C PRO A 164 23.90 11.82 5.71
N GLU A 165 23.71 11.09 4.63
CA GLU A 165 24.76 10.32 3.97
C GLU A 165 25.95 11.19 3.54
N ILE A 166 25.69 12.45 3.09
CA ILE A 166 26.68 13.48 2.83
C ILE A 166 26.49 14.59 3.87
N GLN A 167 27.15 14.45 5.02
CA GLN A 167 26.84 15.20 6.24
C GLN A 167 26.83 16.72 6.09
N ASP A 168 27.95 17.32 5.67
CA ASP A 168 28.07 18.79 5.72
C ASP A 168 27.26 19.50 4.63
N ALA A 169 27.15 18.93 3.43
CA ALA A 169 26.44 19.56 2.33
C ALA A 169 24.92 19.53 2.55
N ASN A 170 24.40 18.39 3.02
CA ASN A 170 22.96 18.24 3.24
C ASN A 170 22.48 19.02 4.47
N ARG A 171 23.29 19.10 5.52
CA ARG A 171 22.99 19.93 6.68
C ARG A 171 22.81 21.38 6.29
N ARG A 172 23.79 21.96 5.59
CA ARG A 172 23.71 23.34 5.11
C ARG A 172 22.52 23.58 4.16
N ALA A 173 22.17 22.58 3.34
CA ALA A 173 21.00 22.67 2.48
C ALA A 173 19.71 22.75 3.29
N VAL A 174 19.56 21.95 4.34
CA VAL A 174 18.39 21.97 5.23
C VAL A 174 18.32 23.27 6.03
N GLU A 175 19.43 23.73 6.60
CA GLU A 175 19.52 25.00 7.32
C GLU A 175 19.11 26.17 6.41
N HIS A 176 19.68 26.25 5.21
CA HIS A 176 19.35 27.27 4.23
C HIS A 176 17.88 27.19 3.78
N TYR A 177 17.34 25.99 3.61
CA TYR A 177 15.92 25.78 3.30
C TYR A 177 15.03 26.34 4.42
N ILE A 178 15.29 25.96 5.67
CA ILE A 178 14.53 26.43 6.84
C ILE A 178 14.60 27.96 6.94
N GLU A 179 15.78 28.56 6.77
CA GLU A 179 15.96 30.01 6.77
C GLU A 179 15.14 30.69 5.66
N SER A 180 15.13 30.12 4.46
CA SER A 180 14.46 30.69 3.29
C SER A 180 12.93 30.66 3.38
N ILE A 181 12.35 29.59 3.95
CA ILE A 181 10.91 29.43 4.09
C ILE A 181 10.36 29.90 5.44
N GLY A 182 11.22 30.08 6.43
CA GLY A 182 10.82 30.47 7.80
C GLY A 182 9.96 29.44 8.52
N SER A 183 10.03 28.16 8.12
CA SER A 183 9.20 27.09 8.68
C SER A 183 10.01 25.81 8.87
N LYS A 184 9.71 25.08 9.92
CA LYS A 184 10.24 23.73 10.20
C LYS A 184 9.28 22.60 9.80
N LEU A 185 8.12 22.95 9.20
CA LEU A 185 7.08 21.99 8.84
C LEU A 185 7.57 21.06 7.72
N THR A 186 7.56 19.76 7.99
CA THR A 186 7.87 18.74 7.00
C THR A 186 6.65 18.45 6.11
N GLN A 187 6.89 17.84 4.92
CA GLN A 187 5.78 17.42 4.04
C GLN A 187 4.89 16.39 4.74
N THR A 188 5.46 15.45 5.49
CA THR A 188 4.72 14.43 6.22
C THR A 188 3.83 15.03 7.31
N ALA A 189 4.33 15.97 8.10
CA ALA A 189 3.55 16.67 9.12
C ALA A 189 2.43 17.52 8.49
N ALA A 190 2.67 18.17 7.36
CA ALA A 190 1.63 18.89 6.64
C ALA A 190 0.51 17.97 6.14
N LEU A 191 0.87 16.80 5.60
CA LEU A 191 -0.11 15.78 5.18
C LEU A 191 -0.89 15.23 6.38
N GLY A 192 -0.24 14.93 7.50
CA GLY A 192 -0.88 14.51 8.74
C GLY A 192 -1.88 15.54 9.21
N TYR A 193 -1.48 16.81 9.29
CA TYR A 193 -2.38 17.89 9.70
C TYR A 193 -3.62 18.00 8.79
N ILE A 194 -3.44 17.92 7.47
CA ILE A 194 -4.56 17.94 6.52
C ILE A 194 -5.46 16.72 6.73
N ASN A 195 -4.89 15.54 6.83
CA ASN A 195 -5.64 14.29 6.97
C ASN A 195 -6.48 14.26 8.26
N HIS A 196 -5.97 14.82 9.34
CA HIS A 196 -6.67 14.90 10.63
C HIS A 196 -7.79 15.94 10.67
N ASN A 197 -7.74 16.97 9.80
CA ASN A 197 -8.66 18.12 9.84
C ASN A 197 -9.62 18.19 8.65
N ILE A 198 -9.48 17.32 7.65
CA ILE A 198 -10.36 17.25 6.49
C ILE A 198 -11.56 16.34 6.78
N ALA A 199 -12.68 16.57 6.09
CA ALA A 199 -13.82 15.66 6.18
C ALA A 199 -13.44 14.25 5.67
N PRO A 200 -13.88 13.17 6.34
CA PRO A 200 -13.46 11.79 6.00
C PRO A 200 -13.80 11.35 4.56
N ASP A 201 -14.83 11.95 3.98
CA ASP A 201 -15.31 11.69 2.60
C ASP A 201 -14.69 12.64 1.55
N SER A 202 -13.72 13.46 1.94
CA SER A 202 -13.02 14.33 1.02
C SER A 202 -12.23 13.55 -0.01
N ILE A 203 -12.33 13.94 -1.27
CA ILE A 203 -11.58 13.32 -2.37
C ILE A 203 -10.19 13.96 -2.45
N VAL A 204 -9.16 13.12 -2.41
CA VAL A 204 -7.77 13.52 -2.55
C VAL A 204 -7.30 13.30 -3.98
N VAL A 205 -6.75 14.35 -4.58
CA VAL A 205 -6.15 14.30 -5.91
C VAL A 205 -4.71 14.74 -5.82
N GLY A 206 -3.79 13.80 -6.04
CA GLY A 206 -2.34 14.03 -6.06
C GLY A 206 -1.82 14.25 -7.47
N ALA A 207 -0.93 15.23 -7.65
CA ALA A 207 -0.15 15.39 -8.88
C ALA A 207 1.11 14.51 -8.87
N ALA A 208 1.94 14.60 -9.92
CA ALA A 208 3.23 13.92 -9.96
C ALA A 208 4.27 14.59 -9.05
N GLY A 209 5.31 13.86 -8.66
CA GLY A 209 6.41 14.31 -7.81
C GLY A 209 6.55 13.50 -6.52
N SER A 210 7.20 14.04 -5.49
CA SER A 210 7.37 13.37 -4.19
C SER A 210 6.07 13.23 -3.41
N LEU A 211 5.20 14.23 -3.48
CA LEU A 211 3.95 14.29 -2.73
C LEU A 211 3.03 13.06 -2.95
N PRO A 212 2.78 12.56 -4.18
CA PRO A 212 1.99 11.34 -4.35
C PRO A 212 2.62 10.09 -3.72
N GLY A 213 3.95 10.06 -3.58
CA GLY A 213 4.64 9.02 -2.84
C GLY A 213 4.27 9.01 -1.37
N ASP A 214 4.42 10.15 -0.72
CA ASP A 214 4.02 10.30 0.69
C ASP A 214 2.51 10.10 0.88
N LEU A 215 1.68 10.59 -0.03
CA LEU A 215 0.23 10.31 0.00
C LEU A 215 -0.08 8.81 -0.08
N GLN A 216 0.63 8.05 -0.93
CA GLN A 216 0.41 6.60 -1.00
C GLN A 216 0.76 5.91 0.32
N ALA A 217 1.87 6.30 0.94
CA ALA A 217 2.34 5.68 2.17
C ALA A 217 1.55 6.12 3.41
N LEU A 218 1.28 7.42 3.55
CA LEU A 218 0.86 8.02 4.81
C LEU A 218 -0.63 8.36 4.88
N TRP A 219 -1.29 8.58 3.73
CA TRP A 219 -2.68 9.03 3.73
C TRP A 219 -3.65 7.96 4.23
N ARG A 220 -4.42 8.31 5.25
CA ARG A 220 -5.42 7.46 5.91
C ARG A 220 -6.79 7.67 5.27
N ALA A 221 -7.06 6.97 4.17
CA ALA A 221 -8.35 7.03 3.47
C ALA A 221 -9.41 6.23 4.25
N SER A 222 -10.30 6.93 4.92
CA SER A 222 -11.32 6.33 5.81
C SER A 222 -12.58 5.89 5.06
N VAL A 223 -12.81 6.44 3.87
CA VAL A 223 -13.98 6.12 3.04
C VAL A 223 -13.49 5.55 1.70
N PRO A 224 -14.10 4.46 1.20
CA PRO A 224 -13.75 3.90 -0.10
C PRO A 224 -13.90 4.92 -1.25
N ASN A 225 -12.99 4.83 -2.21
CA ASN A 225 -12.96 5.68 -3.42
C ASN A 225 -12.74 7.19 -3.17
N THR A 226 -12.07 7.56 -2.09
CA THR A 226 -11.73 8.95 -1.77
C THR A 226 -10.27 9.31 -2.10
N TYR A 227 -9.52 8.38 -2.71
CA TYR A 227 -8.13 8.60 -3.12
C TYR A 227 -7.97 8.32 -4.61
#